data_d69e6027c38d3d126f377d6da2af2bbf
#
_entry.id   d69e6027c38d3d126f377d6da2af2bbf
#
_cell.length_a   1.000
_cell.length_b   1.000
_cell.length_c   1.000
_cell.angle_alpha   90.00
_cell.angle_beta   90.00
_cell.angle_gamma   90.00
#
_symmetry.space_group_name_H-M   'P 1'
#
loop_
_entity.id
_entity.type
_entity.pdbx_description
1 polymer ?
#
loop_
_entity_poly.entity_id
_entity_poly.type
_entity_poly.pdbx_seq_one_letter_code
_entity_poly.pdbx_strand_id
1 'polypeptide(L)'
;MAFDEANDAGGINGRKIKYVVEDMQYQVPRAVQAANKLINRDNVFIMVSNSGTPMNNATMPEQLAKGVPNIFPYTAARSMYAPLNHMKFGYSASYYDMERAGVKLFAQTYGKKRVCAMSQDTDYGRDVMDGARDQLKAMNMQLVAETLHKPTDTDFSAAVAKLRDADCDVVLLGTIVRDTVQIVSAMRKVGWHVDILGNEPIYDQSVADVPGGATEGIYTMTATLYVDPSDPRPAVHEFATKYDKLYGHPPNFAAEIGYSAAQVVVLALQKAGRDLTADSFIAGLESIKDYNDIFGSPTMSFSATKHQGSNEAFLTQVKDGKWVQVGTESYSY
;
A
#
# COMPACT_ATOMS: atom_id res chain seq x y z
N MET A 1 -8.05 -1.76 17.73
CA MET A 1 -8.61 -0.45 18.10
C MET A 1 -9.96 -0.20 17.42
N ALA A 2 -10.09 0.03 16.11
CA ALA A 2 -11.39 0.36 15.48
C ALA A 2 -12.50 -0.68 15.73
N PHE A 3 -12.20 -1.97 15.66
CA PHE A 3 -13.20 -3.02 15.98
C PHE A 3 -13.55 -3.06 17.46
N ASP A 4 -12.61 -2.74 18.35
CA ASP A 4 -12.89 -2.66 19.79
C ASP A 4 -13.80 -1.47 20.09
N GLU A 5 -13.56 -0.33 19.44
CA GLU A 5 -14.43 0.85 19.53
C GLU A 5 -15.87 0.54 19.11
N ALA A 6 -16.02 -0.16 17.97
CA ALA A 6 -17.34 -0.60 17.53
C ALA A 6 -18.00 -1.57 18.54
N ASN A 7 -17.22 -2.47 19.13
CA ASN A 7 -17.68 -3.42 20.13
C ASN A 7 -18.07 -2.74 21.46
N ASP A 8 -17.30 -1.75 21.89
CA ASP A 8 -17.55 -0.98 23.12
C ASP A 8 -18.78 -0.07 22.97
N ALA A 9 -19.03 0.42 21.75
CA ALA A 9 -20.25 1.14 21.39
C ALA A 9 -21.51 0.25 21.32
N GLY A 10 -21.42 -1.04 21.67
CA GLY A 10 -22.53 -1.99 21.69
C GLY A 10 -22.55 -2.97 20.52
N GLY A 11 -21.54 -2.97 19.68
CA GLY A 11 -21.42 -3.81 18.49
C GLY A 11 -22.22 -3.25 17.31
N ILE A 12 -22.33 -4.04 16.24
CA ILE A 12 -22.97 -3.66 14.98
C ILE A 12 -24.22 -4.51 14.78
N ASN A 13 -25.39 -3.88 14.68
CA ASN A 13 -26.66 -4.55 14.46
C ASN A 13 -26.95 -5.68 15.48
N GLY A 14 -26.46 -5.53 16.74
CA GLY A 14 -26.60 -6.51 17.83
C GLY A 14 -25.53 -7.61 17.82
N ARG A 15 -24.47 -7.49 17.03
CA ARG A 15 -23.32 -8.42 16.99
C ARG A 15 -22.03 -7.72 17.35
N LYS A 16 -21.15 -8.42 18.06
CA LYS A 16 -19.76 -7.99 18.27
C LYS A 16 -18.86 -8.57 17.19
N ILE A 17 -17.85 -7.81 16.78
CA ILE A 17 -16.78 -8.27 15.90
C ILE A 17 -15.80 -9.08 16.75
N LYS A 18 -15.55 -10.32 16.35
CA LYS A 18 -14.41 -11.12 16.82
C LYS A 18 -13.37 -11.15 15.71
N TYR A 19 -12.17 -10.67 15.97
CA TYR A 19 -11.06 -10.76 15.04
C TYR A 19 -10.03 -11.79 15.50
N VAL A 20 -9.43 -12.49 14.54
CA VAL A 20 -8.39 -13.49 14.74
C VAL A 20 -7.19 -13.07 13.91
N VAL A 21 -6.02 -13.01 14.54
CA VAL A 21 -4.77 -12.61 13.90
C VAL A 21 -3.82 -13.79 13.83
N GLU A 22 -3.20 -14.01 12.67
CA GLU A 22 -2.18 -15.02 12.43
C GLU A 22 -0.91 -14.37 11.90
N ASP A 23 0.23 -14.68 12.51
CA ASP A 23 1.53 -14.22 12.02
C ASP A 23 2.10 -15.20 10.97
N MET A 24 2.17 -14.74 9.74
CA MET A 24 2.74 -15.52 8.62
C MET A 24 4.23 -15.20 8.38
N GLN A 25 4.84 -14.31 9.15
CA GLN A 25 6.24 -13.89 9.03
C GLN A 25 6.67 -13.51 7.61
N TYR A 26 5.76 -12.93 6.84
CA TYR A 26 5.95 -12.55 5.43
C TYR A 26 6.46 -13.71 4.55
N GLN A 27 5.97 -14.93 4.80
CA GLN A 27 6.38 -16.15 4.08
C GLN A 27 5.15 -16.82 3.46
N VAL A 28 5.19 -17.08 2.14
CA VAL A 28 4.09 -17.70 1.41
C VAL A 28 3.63 -19.03 2.01
N PRO A 29 4.51 -20.00 2.36
CA PRO A 29 4.06 -21.26 2.97
C PRO A 29 3.32 -21.07 4.29
N ARG A 30 3.74 -20.11 5.12
CA ARG A 30 3.07 -19.78 6.38
C ARG A 30 1.76 -19.06 6.15
N ALA A 31 1.68 -18.19 5.15
CA ALA A 31 0.43 -17.53 4.76
C ALA A 31 -0.63 -18.55 4.34
N VAL A 32 -0.25 -19.58 3.57
CA VAL A 32 -1.15 -20.68 3.19
C VAL A 32 -1.64 -21.44 4.43
N GLN A 33 -0.77 -21.75 5.38
CA GLN A 33 -1.15 -22.42 6.63
C GLN A 33 -2.10 -21.54 7.48
N ALA A 34 -1.80 -20.26 7.62
CA ALA A 34 -2.63 -19.29 8.34
C ALA A 34 -4.02 -19.13 7.71
N ALA A 35 -4.07 -18.96 6.37
CA ALA A 35 -5.33 -18.88 5.64
C ALA A 35 -6.19 -20.13 5.80
N ASN A 36 -5.59 -21.32 5.68
CA ASN A 36 -6.27 -22.59 5.92
C ASN A 36 -6.86 -22.68 7.34
N LYS A 37 -6.12 -22.24 8.35
CA LYS A 37 -6.62 -22.21 9.73
C LYS A 37 -7.79 -21.25 9.86
N LEU A 38 -7.64 -20.00 9.40
CA LEU A 38 -8.69 -18.97 9.48
C LEU A 38 -9.98 -19.41 8.77
N ILE A 39 -9.86 -19.98 7.58
CA ILE A 39 -10.99 -20.39 6.75
C ILE A 39 -11.66 -21.66 7.29
N ASN A 40 -10.90 -22.72 7.55
CA ASN A 40 -11.45 -24.05 7.78
C ASN A 40 -11.61 -24.42 9.27
N ARG A 41 -10.94 -23.72 10.20
CA ARG A 41 -11.05 -23.97 11.65
C ARG A 41 -11.74 -22.84 12.39
N ASP A 42 -11.32 -21.60 12.11
CA ASP A 42 -11.88 -20.44 12.79
C ASP A 42 -13.17 -19.94 12.11
N ASN A 43 -13.47 -20.42 10.89
CA ASN A 43 -14.65 -20.08 10.10
C ASN A 43 -14.87 -18.56 10.00
N VAL A 44 -13.81 -17.83 9.63
CA VAL A 44 -13.88 -16.38 9.51
C VAL A 44 -14.86 -15.96 8.42
N PHE A 45 -15.61 -14.90 8.70
CA PHE A 45 -16.60 -14.34 7.78
C PHE A 45 -15.97 -13.62 6.58
N ILE A 46 -14.91 -12.85 6.84
CA ILE A 46 -14.11 -12.12 5.86
C ILE A 46 -12.63 -12.19 6.27
N MET A 47 -11.73 -12.01 5.33
CA MET A 47 -10.32 -11.73 5.62
C MET A 47 -10.01 -10.27 5.31
N VAL A 48 -9.36 -9.57 6.26
CA VAL A 48 -9.08 -8.14 6.20
C VAL A 48 -7.60 -7.89 6.40
N SER A 49 -7.05 -6.95 5.64
CA SER A 49 -5.66 -6.46 5.79
C SER A 49 -4.58 -7.56 5.74
N ASN A 50 -4.83 -8.63 4.97
CA ASN A 50 -3.80 -9.65 4.72
C ASN A 50 -2.57 -9.00 4.06
N SER A 51 -1.38 -9.17 4.64
CA SER A 51 -0.18 -8.50 4.16
C SER A 51 0.45 -9.20 2.96
N GLY A 52 0.97 -8.40 2.02
CA GLY A 52 1.87 -8.83 0.95
C GLY A 52 1.21 -9.41 -0.29
N THR A 53 1.69 -9.01 -1.45
CA THR A 53 1.15 -9.45 -2.76
C THR A 53 1.32 -10.95 -3.00
N PRO A 54 2.52 -11.56 -2.87
CA PRO A 54 2.70 -12.98 -3.11
C PRO A 54 1.86 -13.85 -2.17
N MET A 55 1.69 -13.43 -0.92
CA MET A 55 0.91 -14.15 0.08
C MET A 55 -0.58 -14.13 -0.26
N ASN A 56 -1.12 -12.95 -0.61
CA ASN A 56 -2.51 -12.83 -1.05
C ASN A 56 -2.76 -13.64 -2.33
N ASN A 57 -1.90 -13.54 -3.34
CA ASN A 57 -2.06 -14.28 -4.59
C ASN A 57 -2.04 -15.80 -4.38
N ALA A 58 -1.26 -16.29 -3.42
CA ALA A 58 -1.20 -17.72 -3.10
C ALA A 58 -2.42 -18.22 -2.31
N THR A 59 -3.05 -17.38 -1.48
CA THR A 59 -4.15 -17.79 -0.58
C THR A 59 -5.54 -17.46 -1.13
N MET A 60 -5.68 -16.39 -1.86
CA MET A 60 -6.94 -15.83 -2.35
C MET A 60 -7.78 -16.82 -3.20
N PRO A 61 -7.23 -17.66 -4.09
CA PRO A 61 -8.04 -18.59 -4.87
C PRO A 61 -8.85 -19.56 -4.00
N GLU A 62 -8.23 -20.15 -2.97
CA GLU A 62 -8.94 -21.03 -2.03
C GLU A 62 -9.91 -20.26 -1.15
N GLN A 63 -9.50 -19.10 -0.65
CA GLN A 63 -10.31 -18.20 0.15
C GLN A 63 -11.61 -17.84 -0.55
N LEU A 64 -11.55 -17.39 -1.80
CA LEU A 64 -12.72 -17.02 -2.59
C LEU A 64 -13.58 -18.24 -2.95
N ALA A 65 -12.96 -19.40 -3.26
CA ALA A 65 -13.68 -20.65 -3.52
C ALA A 65 -14.49 -21.12 -2.29
N LYS A 66 -14.07 -20.74 -1.08
CA LYS A 66 -14.80 -21.00 0.18
C LYS A 66 -15.82 -19.92 0.53
N GLY A 67 -16.01 -18.94 -0.32
CA GLY A 67 -16.96 -17.84 -0.10
C GLY A 67 -16.50 -16.82 0.95
N VAL A 68 -15.21 -16.73 1.25
CA VAL A 68 -14.65 -15.77 2.20
C VAL A 68 -14.09 -14.55 1.45
N PRO A 69 -14.71 -13.36 1.54
CA PRO A 69 -14.25 -12.14 0.88
C PRO A 69 -12.85 -11.70 1.31
N ASN A 70 -12.06 -11.20 0.35
CA ASN A 70 -10.75 -10.59 0.56
C ASN A 70 -10.89 -9.05 0.55
N ILE A 71 -10.87 -8.48 1.72
CA ILE A 71 -11.24 -7.08 1.96
C ILE A 71 -10.01 -6.26 2.36
N PHE A 72 -9.69 -5.26 1.54
CA PHE A 72 -8.64 -4.29 1.83
C PHE A 72 -7.32 -4.93 2.31
N PRO A 73 -6.77 -5.90 1.56
CA PRO A 73 -5.49 -6.49 1.94
C PRO A 73 -4.41 -5.40 2.08
N TYR A 74 -3.46 -5.61 2.98
CA TYR A 74 -2.31 -4.72 3.16
C TYR A 74 -1.29 -4.96 2.03
N THR A 75 -1.75 -4.67 0.83
CA THR A 75 -1.04 -4.63 -0.45
C THR A 75 -1.92 -3.92 -1.47
N ALA A 76 -1.34 -3.02 -2.23
CA ALA A 76 -2.04 -2.26 -3.25
C ALA A 76 -1.90 -2.87 -4.67
N ALA A 77 -1.65 -4.18 -4.78
CA ALA A 77 -1.55 -4.83 -6.08
C ALA A 77 -2.91 -4.86 -6.81
N ARG A 78 -2.91 -4.71 -8.13
CA ARG A 78 -4.12 -4.79 -8.97
C ARG A 78 -4.88 -6.11 -8.79
N SER A 79 -4.18 -7.21 -8.50
CA SER A 79 -4.80 -8.51 -8.26
C SER A 79 -5.80 -8.51 -7.10
N MET A 80 -5.75 -7.50 -6.22
CA MET A 80 -6.67 -7.37 -5.09
C MET A 80 -8.07 -6.89 -5.48
N TYR A 81 -8.25 -6.33 -6.67
CA TYR A 81 -9.55 -5.91 -7.18
C TYR A 81 -9.79 -6.29 -8.66
N ALA A 82 -8.74 -6.54 -9.43
CA ALA A 82 -8.82 -6.92 -10.85
C ALA A 82 -8.28 -8.36 -11.08
N PRO A 83 -8.82 -9.15 -12.05
CA PRO A 83 -10.10 -8.86 -12.70
C PRO A 83 -11.23 -8.74 -11.68
N LEU A 84 -12.29 -8.01 -12.03
CA LEU A 84 -13.43 -7.79 -11.13
C LEU A 84 -13.98 -9.12 -10.62
N ASN A 85 -14.07 -9.21 -9.31
CA ASN A 85 -14.71 -10.32 -8.60
C ASN A 85 -15.46 -9.73 -7.41
N HIS A 86 -16.72 -10.15 -7.21
CA HIS A 86 -17.57 -9.54 -6.18
C HIS A 86 -17.03 -9.67 -4.75
N MET A 87 -16.10 -10.58 -4.48
CA MET A 87 -15.50 -10.80 -3.16
C MET A 87 -14.12 -10.15 -2.97
N LYS A 88 -13.62 -9.35 -3.92
CA LYS A 88 -12.30 -8.70 -3.82
C LYS A 88 -12.44 -7.18 -3.80
N PHE A 89 -11.86 -6.54 -2.77
CA PHE A 89 -11.85 -5.08 -2.65
C PHE A 89 -10.47 -4.57 -2.29
N GLY A 90 -9.92 -3.68 -3.13
CA GLY A 90 -8.72 -2.89 -2.87
C GLY A 90 -9.08 -1.58 -2.15
N TYR A 91 -8.26 -1.18 -1.18
CA TYR A 91 -8.54 -0.01 -0.34
C TYR A 91 -8.34 1.31 -1.11
N SER A 92 -7.20 1.48 -1.77
CA SER A 92 -6.73 2.74 -2.34
C SER A 92 -6.21 2.57 -3.77
N ALA A 93 -5.43 3.55 -4.25
CA ALA A 93 -4.70 3.44 -5.52
C ALA A 93 -3.80 2.21 -5.52
N SER A 94 -3.74 1.52 -6.66
CA SER A 94 -2.84 0.37 -6.80
C SER A 94 -1.39 0.81 -7.02
N TYR A 95 -0.44 -0.10 -6.79
CA TYR A 95 0.96 0.13 -7.17
C TYR A 95 1.10 0.52 -8.63
N TYR A 96 0.30 -0.11 -9.49
CA TYR A 96 0.23 0.23 -10.91
C TYR A 96 -0.24 1.67 -11.15
N ASP A 97 -1.28 2.12 -10.45
CA ASP A 97 -1.81 3.49 -10.59
C ASP A 97 -0.80 4.52 -10.07
N MET A 98 -0.22 4.24 -8.88
CA MET A 98 0.80 5.08 -8.27
C MET A 98 2.02 5.25 -9.18
N GLU A 99 2.50 4.14 -9.74
CA GLU A 99 3.65 4.15 -10.62
C GLU A 99 3.37 4.91 -11.92
N ARG A 100 2.19 4.71 -12.52
CA ARG A 100 1.77 5.47 -13.70
C ARG A 100 1.68 6.97 -13.42
N ALA A 101 1.04 7.35 -12.32
CA ALA A 101 0.93 8.75 -11.92
C ALA A 101 2.31 9.37 -11.68
N GLY A 102 3.18 8.66 -10.95
CA GLY A 102 4.54 9.10 -10.67
C GLY A 102 5.40 9.26 -11.92
N VAL A 103 5.41 8.28 -12.82
CA VAL A 103 6.15 8.35 -14.10
C VAL A 103 5.66 9.51 -14.95
N LYS A 104 4.33 9.71 -15.06
CA LYS A 104 3.74 10.84 -15.77
C LYS A 104 4.20 12.17 -15.18
N LEU A 105 4.13 12.31 -13.86
CA LEU A 105 4.52 13.52 -13.15
C LEU A 105 6.01 13.84 -13.36
N PHE A 106 6.88 12.84 -13.19
CA PHE A 106 8.32 13.03 -13.34
C PHE A 106 8.72 13.40 -14.77
N ALA A 107 8.10 12.78 -15.77
CA ALA A 107 8.37 13.12 -17.15
C ALA A 107 7.84 14.51 -17.55
N GLN A 108 6.63 14.87 -17.13
CA GLN A 108 5.97 16.11 -17.56
C GLN A 108 6.37 17.33 -16.73
N THR A 109 6.50 17.18 -15.42
CA THR A 109 6.77 18.30 -14.50
C THR A 109 8.25 18.44 -14.21
N TYR A 110 8.96 17.33 -13.99
CA TYR A 110 10.40 17.36 -13.67
C TYR A 110 11.29 17.14 -14.91
N GLY A 111 10.69 16.95 -16.10
CA GLY A 111 11.40 16.85 -17.37
C GLY A 111 12.25 15.59 -17.55
N LYS A 112 11.99 14.53 -16.77
CA LYS A 112 12.75 13.27 -16.80
C LYS A 112 12.49 12.50 -18.08
N LYS A 113 13.55 12.07 -18.76
CA LYS A 113 13.48 11.41 -20.07
C LYS A 113 14.20 10.06 -20.11
N ARG A 114 15.15 9.86 -19.22
CA ARG A 114 16.00 8.64 -19.16
C ARG A 114 15.61 7.84 -17.92
N VAL A 115 14.46 7.20 -18.01
CA VAL A 115 13.85 6.45 -16.90
C VAL A 115 14.45 5.06 -16.83
N CYS A 116 14.97 4.71 -15.67
CA CYS A 116 15.44 3.35 -15.36
C CYS A 116 14.64 2.76 -14.21
N ALA A 117 14.77 1.46 -13.99
CA ALA A 117 14.06 0.78 -12.93
C ALA A 117 14.88 -0.32 -12.25
N MET A 118 14.63 -0.50 -10.95
CA MET A 118 15.06 -1.66 -10.17
C MET A 118 13.90 -2.16 -9.34
N SER A 119 13.56 -3.45 -9.47
CA SER A 119 12.43 -4.02 -8.74
C SER A 119 12.70 -5.43 -8.23
N GLN A 120 11.92 -5.86 -7.24
CA GLN A 120 11.91 -7.25 -6.81
C GLN A 120 11.33 -8.14 -7.90
N ASP A 121 11.92 -9.31 -8.12
CA ASP A 121 11.35 -10.38 -8.95
C ASP A 121 10.25 -11.13 -8.18
N THR A 122 9.14 -10.45 -7.99
CA THR A 122 7.94 -10.91 -7.29
C THR A 122 6.69 -10.38 -7.99
N ASP A 123 5.51 -10.86 -7.58
CA ASP A 123 4.23 -10.34 -8.07
C ASP A 123 4.08 -8.84 -7.80
N TYR A 124 4.62 -8.37 -6.66
CA TYR A 124 4.66 -6.94 -6.32
C TYR A 124 5.49 -6.15 -7.33
N GLY A 125 6.75 -6.53 -7.53
CA GLY A 125 7.64 -5.82 -8.46
C GLY A 125 7.13 -5.86 -9.90
N ARG A 126 6.48 -6.96 -10.32
CA ARG A 126 5.84 -7.04 -11.65
C ARG A 126 4.70 -6.02 -11.79
N ASP A 127 3.85 -5.86 -10.79
CA ASP A 127 2.72 -4.90 -10.84
C ASP A 127 3.21 -3.44 -10.95
N VAL A 128 4.27 -3.09 -10.21
CA VAL A 128 4.96 -1.79 -10.32
C VAL A 128 5.51 -1.59 -11.73
N MET A 129 6.25 -2.57 -12.24
CA MET A 129 6.91 -2.48 -13.54
C MET A 129 5.93 -2.42 -14.70
N ASP A 130 4.79 -3.08 -14.60
CA ASP A 130 3.71 -2.97 -15.59
C ASP A 130 3.18 -1.53 -15.65
N GLY A 131 2.98 -0.89 -14.48
CA GLY A 131 2.58 0.51 -14.41
C GLY A 131 3.59 1.44 -15.08
N ALA A 132 4.87 1.26 -14.77
CA ALA A 132 5.94 2.04 -15.37
C ALA A 132 5.98 1.89 -16.90
N ARG A 133 5.98 0.65 -17.39
CA ARG A 133 6.05 0.36 -18.85
C ARG A 133 4.83 0.89 -19.60
N ASP A 134 3.62 0.70 -19.05
CA ASP A 134 2.39 1.15 -19.68
C ASP A 134 2.33 2.68 -19.75
N GLN A 135 2.78 3.37 -18.70
CA GLN A 135 2.80 4.84 -18.71
C GLN A 135 3.86 5.39 -19.68
N LEU A 136 5.07 4.82 -19.67
CA LEU A 136 6.11 5.22 -20.60
C LEU A 136 5.66 5.00 -22.05
N LYS A 137 5.05 3.85 -22.35
CA LYS A 137 4.50 3.55 -23.67
C LYS A 137 3.41 4.55 -24.07
N ALA A 138 2.50 4.93 -23.17
CA ALA A 138 1.48 5.93 -23.43
C ALA A 138 2.06 7.32 -23.75
N MET A 139 3.29 7.58 -23.33
CA MET A 139 4.02 8.83 -23.60
C MET A 139 5.06 8.70 -24.71
N ASN A 140 5.04 7.58 -25.47
CA ASN A 140 6.04 7.26 -26.49
C ASN A 140 7.48 7.22 -25.94
N MET A 141 7.64 6.76 -24.72
CA MET A 141 8.90 6.56 -24.02
C MET A 141 9.10 5.06 -23.69
N GLN A 142 10.31 4.71 -23.25
CA GLN A 142 10.62 3.36 -22.78
C GLN A 142 11.66 3.42 -21.65
N LEU A 143 11.77 2.33 -20.87
CA LEU A 143 12.87 2.18 -19.94
C LEU A 143 14.21 2.14 -20.66
N VAL A 144 15.18 2.91 -20.17
CA VAL A 144 16.56 2.91 -20.69
C VAL A 144 17.33 1.69 -20.17
N ALA A 145 17.13 1.35 -18.90
CA ALA A 145 17.69 0.15 -18.28
C ALA A 145 16.78 -0.36 -17.17
N GLU A 146 16.86 -1.66 -16.95
CA GLU A 146 16.10 -2.35 -15.92
C GLU A 146 16.95 -3.42 -15.23
N THR A 147 16.78 -3.57 -13.91
CA THR A 147 17.36 -4.64 -13.11
C THR A 147 16.31 -5.26 -12.20
N LEU A 148 16.45 -6.57 -11.97
CA LEU A 148 15.63 -7.34 -11.04
C LEU A 148 16.52 -7.90 -9.94
N HIS A 149 15.94 -8.09 -8.75
CA HIS A 149 16.60 -8.75 -7.64
C HIS A 149 15.63 -9.66 -6.89
N LYS A 150 16.14 -10.69 -6.25
CA LYS A 150 15.36 -11.58 -5.39
C LYS A 150 15.16 -10.93 -4.01
N PRO A 151 14.08 -11.25 -3.29
CA PRO A 151 13.87 -10.77 -1.92
C PRO A 151 15.00 -11.15 -0.93
N THR A 152 15.82 -12.12 -1.28
CA THR A 152 16.96 -12.60 -0.47
C THR A 152 18.27 -11.91 -0.80
N ASP A 153 18.34 -11.13 -1.87
CA ASP A 153 19.55 -10.45 -2.29
C ASP A 153 19.95 -9.35 -1.29
N THR A 154 21.25 -9.20 -1.09
CA THR A 154 21.84 -8.23 -0.14
C THR A 154 22.94 -7.37 -0.77
N ASP A 155 23.38 -7.68 -1.98
CA ASP A 155 24.35 -6.89 -2.74
C ASP A 155 23.73 -6.40 -4.04
N PHE A 156 23.64 -5.08 -4.16
CA PHE A 156 23.06 -4.39 -5.31
C PHE A 156 24.10 -3.67 -6.18
N SER A 157 25.39 -3.85 -5.91
CA SER A 157 26.48 -3.09 -6.53
C SER A 157 26.49 -3.22 -8.06
N ALA A 158 26.32 -4.44 -8.60
CA ALA A 158 26.28 -4.68 -10.03
C ALA A 158 25.05 -4.04 -10.70
N ALA A 159 23.88 -4.12 -10.05
CA ALA A 159 22.65 -3.50 -10.53
C ALA A 159 22.77 -1.96 -10.54
N VAL A 160 23.30 -1.37 -9.47
CA VAL A 160 23.57 0.07 -9.35
C VAL A 160 24.53 0.52 -10.45
N ALA A 161 25.64 -0.21 -10.68
CA ALA A 161 26.60 0.12 -11.74
C ALA A 161 25.92 0.11 -13.13
N LYS A 162 25.13 -0.93 -13.44
CA LYS A 162 24.40 -1.03 -14.71
C LYS A 162 23.48 0.17 -14.95
N LEU A 163 22.71 0.59 -13.93
CA LEU A 163 21.78 1.73 -14.07
C LEU A 163 22.54 3.06 -14.18
N ARG A 164 23.63 3.23 -13.45
CA ARG A 164 24.47 4.43 -13.54
C ARG A 164 25.11 4.55 -14.93
N ASP A 165 25.65 3.45 -15.45
CA ASP A 165 26.29 3.44 -16.77
C ASP A 165 25.28 3.66 -17.91
N ALA A 166 24.00 3.41 -17.68
CA ALA A 166 22.91 3.74 -18.57
C ALA A 166 22.52 5.22 -18.56
N ASP A 167 23.19 6.06 -17.73
CA ASP A 167 22.95 7.51 -17.63
C ASP A 167 21.48 7.87 -17.37
N CYS A 168 20.88 7.24 -16.36
CA CYS A 168 19.50 7.48 -15.96
C CYS A 168 19.36 8.85 -15.29
N ASP A 169 18.28 9.57 -15.54
CA ASP A 169 17.91 10.81 -14.84
C ASP A 169 16.85 10.62 -13.75
N VAL A 170 16.21 9.45 -13.73
CA VAL A 170 15.39 8.97 -12.64
C VAL A 170 15.44 7.44 -12.55
N VAL A 171 15.43 6.90 -11.34
CA VAL A 171 15.34 5.46 -11.08
C VAL A 171 14.04 5.17 -10.34
N LEU A 172 13.21 4.32 -10.94
CA LEU A 172 12.00 3.80 -10.33
C LEU A 172 12.36 2.61 -9.43
N LEU A 173 11.86 2.59 -8.19
CA LEU A 173 12.11 1.52 -7.25
C LEU A 173 10.83 0.74 -6.91
N GLY A 174 10.71 -0.46 -7.46
CA GLY A 174 9.71 -1.47 -7.05
C GLY A 174 10.26 -2.35 -5.91
N THR A 175 10.57 -1.73 -4.76
CA THR A 175 11.31 -2.34 -3.65
C THR A 175 10.59 -2.15 -2.31
N ILE A 176 10.98 -2.92 -1.30
CA ILE A 176 10.51 -2.76 0.08
C ILE A 176 11.57 -2.04 0.93
N VAL A 177 11.24 -1.71 2.17
CA VAL A 177 12.07 -0.93 3.10
C VAL A 177 13.54 -1.33 3.09
N ARG A 178 13.85 -2.61 3.38
CA ARG A 178 15.23 -3.10 3.47
C ARG A 178 16.00 -2.89 2.16
N ASP A 179 15.41 -3.30 1.06
CA ASP A 179 16.07 -3.25 -0.26
C ASP A 179 16.32 -1.80 -0.67
N THR A 180 15.33 -0.92 -0.44
CA THR A 180 15.44 0.52 -0.73
C THR A 180 16.62 1.15 -0.01
N VAL A 181 16.71 0.93 1.30
CA VAL A 181 17.83 1.49 2.11
C VAL A 181 19.18 0.99 1.58
N GLN A 182 19.31 -0.29 1.26
CA GLN A 182 20.55 -0.87 0.76
C GLN A 182 20.91 -0.35 -0.64
N ILE A 183 19.94 -0.30 -1.56
CA ILE A 183 20.12 0.19 -2.93
C ILE A 183 20.53 1.66 -2.92
N VAL A 184 19.78 2.50 -2.21
CA VAL A 184 20.06 3.94 -2.17
C VAL A 184 21.40 4.22 -1.49
N SER A 185 21.73 3.50 -0.41
CA SER A 185 23.04 3.58 0.23
C SER A 185 24.17 3.18 -0.72
N ALA A 186 23.99 2.11 -1.52
CA ALA A 186 24.97 1.72 -2.54
C ALA A 186 25.15 2.78 -3.63
N MET A 187 24.05 3.43 -4.07
CA MET A 187 24.13 4.55 -5.03
C MET A 187 24.91 5.72 -4.44
N ARG A 188 24.62 6.14 -3.22
CA ARG A 188 25.33 7.25 -2.55
C ARG A 188 26.80 6.94 -2.30
N LYS A 189 27.13 5.71 -1.93
CA LYS A 189 28.53 5.25 -1.73
C LYS A 189 29.42 5.43 -2.96
N VAL A 190 28.84 5.29 -4.15
CA VAL A 190 29.57 5.52 -5.42
C VAL A 190 29.39 6.94 -5.99
N GLY A 191 28.88 7.88 -5.18
CA GLY A 191 28.67 9.27 -5.55
C GLY A 191 27.56 9.50 -6.57
N TRP A 192 26.62 8.56 -6.74
CA TRP A 192 25.54 8.70 -7.69
C TRP A 192 24.28 9.25 -7.03
N HIS A 193 23.93 10.51 -7.38
CA HIS A 193 22.81 11.27 -6.82
C HIS A 193 21.71 11.47 -7.89
N VAL A 194 21.18 10.39 -8.41
CA VAL A 194 20.04 10.38 -9.32
C VAL A 194 18.74 10.59 -8.54
N ASP A 195 17.72 11.15 -9.18
CA ASP A 195 16.38 11.18 -8.62
C ASP A 195 15.82 9.75 -8.50
N ILE A 196 15.16 9.49 -7.40
CA ILE A 196 14.58 8.18 -7.08
C ILE A 196 13.10 8.36 -6.79
N LEU A 197 12.29 7.56 -7.47
CA LEU A 197 10.85 7.47 -7.23
C LEU A 197 10.48 6.04 -6.86
N GLY A 198 9.88 5.86 -5.71
CA GLY A 198 9.27 4.60 -5.31
C GLY A 198 7.77 4.70 -5.18
N ASN A 199 7.18 3.70 -4.57
CA ASN A 199 5.78 3.71 -4.22
C ASN A 199 5.55 3.22 -2.78
N GLU A 200 4.30 3.13 -2.36
CA GLU A 200 3.87 2.99 -0.97
C GLU A 200 4.66 2.02 -0.08
N PRO A 201 5.16 0.85 -0.52
CA PRO A 201 5.96 -0.04 0.35
C PRO A 201 7.25 0.55 0.90
N ILE A 202 7.76 1.64 0.33
CA ILE A 202 8.93 2.33 0.89
C ILE A 202 8.56 3.53 1.78
N TYR A 203 7.27 3.86 1.88
CA TYR A 203 6.77 4.96 2.71
C TYR A 203 6.74 4.56 4.18
N ASP A 204 7.93 4.44 4.75
CA ASP A 204 8.16 4.05 6.14
C ASP A 204 9.19 4.98 6.78
N GLN A 205 9.01 5.31 8.06
CA GLN A 205 9.90 6.22 8.77
C GLN A 205 11.34 5.70 8.80
N SER A 206 11.54 4.38 8.88
CA SER A 206 12.88 3.77 8.84
C SER A 206 13.61 3.93 7.50
N VAL A 207 12.90 4.27 6.43
CA VAL A 207 13.52 4.69 5.16
C VAL A 207 13.89 6.16 5.21
N ALA A 208 13.07 7.01 5.85
CA ALA A 208 13.33 8.45 5.89
C ALA A 208 14.50 8.80 6.81
N ASP A 209 14.61 8.15 7.98
CA ASP A 209 15.59 8.48 9.03
C ASP A 209 16.85 7.60 9.04
N VAL A 210 17.22 7.08 7.87
CA VAL A 210 18.45 6.28 7.73
C VAL A 210 19.68 7.06 8.24
N PRO A 211 20.47 6.46 9.15
CA PRO A 211 21.69 7.10 9.65
C PRO A 211 22.61 7.56 8.52
N GLY A 212 23.03 8.85 8.60
CA GLY A 212 23.85 9.45 7.55
C GLY A 212 23.06 10.01 6.36
N GLY A 213 21.72 9.98 6.38
CA GLY A 213 20.85 10.64 5.40
C GLY A 213 20.97 10.09 3.99
N ALA A 214 21.31 8.80 3.82
CA ALA A 214 21.50 8.21 2.50
C ALA A 214 20.26 8.34 1.61
N THR A 215 19.07 8.31 2.20
CA THR A 215 17.77 8.36 1.52
C THR A 215 17.21 9.78 1.39
N GLU A 216 17.95 10.80 1.85
CA GLU A 216 17.54 12.19 1.70
C GLU A 216 17.24 12.52 0.22
N GLY A 217 16.12 13.19 -0.02
CA GLY A 217 15.69 13.62 -1.34
C GLY A 217 14.97 12.57 -2.19
N ILE A 218 14.85 11.30 -1.75
CA ILE A 218 14.06 10.31 -2.52
C ILE A 218 12.56 10.64 -2.46
N TYR A 219 11.84 10.25 -3.50
CA TYR A 219 10.41 10.45 -3.63
C TYR A 219 9.65 9.13 -3.53
N THR A 220 8.39 9.21 -3.10
CA THR A 220 7.45 8.09 -3.25
C THR A 220 6.04 8.57 -3.54
N MET A 221 5.30 7.76 -4.31
CA MET A 221 3.86 7.88 -4.43
C MET A 221 3.20 7.07 -3.32
N THR A 222 2.24 7.66 -2.62
CA THR A 222 1.50 7.01 -1.55
C THR A 222 0.03 7.42 -1.57
N ALA A 223 -0.88 6.51 -1.23
CA ALA A 223 -2.30 6.80 -1.14
C ALA A 223 -2.74 7.36 0.22
N THR A 224 -1.87 7.32 1.23
CA THR A 224 -2.14 7.84 2.59
C THR A 224 -0.95 8.65 3.06
N LEU A 225 -1.20 9.79 3.68
CA LEU A 225 -0.13 10.63 4.25
C LEU A 225 0.17 10.22 5.68
N TYR A 226 1.44 10.27 6.04
CA TYR A 226 1.90 9.99 7.39
C TYR A 226 1.35 11.02 8.38
N VAL A 227 0.85 10.54 9.50
CA VAL A 227 0.35 11.39 10.57
C VAL A 227 1.50 11.81 11.46
N ASP A 228 1.79 13.11 11.48
CA ASP A 228 2.67 13.69 12.49
C ASP A 228 1.92 13.72 13.83
N PRO A 229 2.53 13.30 14.97
CA PRO A 229 1.91 13.40 16.28
C PRO A 229 1.46 14.82 16.68
N SER A 230 2.01 15.83 16.02
CA SER A 230 1.61 17.24 16.18
C SER A 230 0.50 17.70 15.23
N ASP A 231 -0.12 16.80 14.47
CA ASP A 231 -1.21 17.13 13.53
C ASP A 231 -2.32 17.88 14.25
N PRO A 232 -2.72 19.06 13.78
CA PRO A 232 -3.70 19.91 14.47
C PRO A 232 -5.14 19.42 14.32
N ARG A 233 -5.40 18.44 13.45
CA ARG A 233 -6.76 17.90 13.25
C ARG A 233 -7.22 17.11 14.47
N PRO A 234 -8.35 17.47 15.13
CA PRO A 234 -8.76 16.85 16.39
C PRO A 234 -8.92 15.33 16.32
N ALA A 235 -9.51 14.80 15.24
CA ALA A 235 -9.73 13.37 15.08
C ALA A 235 -8.40 12.58 14.92
N VAL A 236 -7.42 13.17 14.26
CA VAL A 236 -6.08 12.58 14.09
C VAL A 236 -5.33 12.57 15.42
N HIS A 237 -5.40 13.68 16.17
CA HIS A 237 -4.76 13.80 17.48
C HIS A 237 -5.38 12.81 18.49
N GLU A 238 -6.71 12.66 18.48
CA GLU A 238 -7.42 11.68 19.31
C GLU A 238 -6.98 10.24 18.98
N PHE A 239 -6.93 9.90 17.68
CA PHE A 239 -6.43 8.60 17.22
C PHE A 239 -5.00 8.34 17.70
N ALA A 240 -4.08 9.26 17.45
CA ALA A 240 -2.67 9.11 17.81
C ALA A 240 -2.48 8.97 19.34
N THR A 241 -3.16 9.80 20.12
CA THR A 241 -3.11 9.74 21.59
C THR A 241 -3.65 8.42 22.12
N LYS A 242 -4.77 7.96 21.59
CA LYS A 242 -5.40 6.69 22.00
C LYS A 242 -4.54 5.51 21.60
N TYR A 243 -3.95 5.55 20.40
CA TYR A 243 -3.06 4.50 19.90
C TYR A 243 -1.81 4.38 20.79
N ASP A 244 -1.13 5.49 21.08
CA ASP A 244 0.05 5.52 21.95
C ASP A 244 -0.26 5.00 23.36
N LYS A 245 -1.40 5.40 23.93
CA LYS A 245 -1.85 4.89 25.23
C LYS A 245 -2.08 3.38 25.23
N LEU A 246 -2.59 2.81 24.12
CA LEU A 246 -2.90 1.37 24.03
C LEU A 246 -1.67 0.50 23.76
N TYR A 247 -0.75 0.99 22.96
CA TYR A 247 0.36 0.18 22.42
C TYR A 247 1.74 0.62 22.91
N GLY A 248 1.85 1.78 23.60
CA GLY A 248 3.10 2.29 24.18
C GLY A 248 4.08 2.90 23.16
N HIS A 249 3.59 3.23 21.98
CA HIS A 249 4.35 3.91 20.92
C HIS A 249 3.39 4.64 19.97
N PRO A 250 3.84 5.70 19.29
CA PRO A 250 3.01 6.41 18.31
C PRO A 250 2.59 5.48 17.15
N PRO A 251 1.46 5.79 16.48
CA PRO A 251 1.03 5.05 15.30
C PRO A 251 2.07 5.18 14.18
N ASN A 252 2.13 4.14 13.36
CA ASN A 252 2.88 4.13 12.12
C ASN A 252 1.91 4.03 10.92
N PHE A 253 2.44 4.11 9.72
CA PHE A 253 1.69 4.01 8.47
C PHE A 253 0.76 2.80 8.40
N ALA A 254 1.23 1.61 8.86
CA ALA A 254 0.39 0.41 8.89
C ALA A 254 -0.80 0.53 9.86
N ALA A 255 -0.59 1.21 10.99
CA ALA A 255 -1.65 1.47 11.95
C ALA A 255 -2.74 2.40 11.38
N GLU A 256 -2.34 3.41 10.62
CA GLU A 256 -3.25 4.36 9.98
C GLU A 256 -4.10 3.68 8.91
N ILE A 257 -3.49 2.95 7.97
CA ILE A 257 -4.21 2.19 6.94
C ILE A 257 -5.12 1.13 7.58
N GLY A 258 -4.61 0.38 8.57
CA GLY A 258 -5.39 -0.65 9.24
C GLY A 258 -6.60 -0.09 9.99
N TYR A 259 -6.45 1.06 10.63
CA TYR A 259 -7.55 1.74 11.32
C TYR A 259 -8.62 2.22 10.34
N SER A 260 -8.20 2.88 9.26
CA SER A 260 -9.10 3.41 8.24
C SER A 260 -9.83 2.29 7.49
N ALA A 261 -9.12 1.23 7.09
CA ALA A 261 -9.73 0.04 6.48
C ALA A 261 -10.76 -0.62 7.41
N ALA A 262 -10.45 -0.74 8.69
CA ALA A 262 -11.38 -1.28 9.68
C ALA A 262 -12.64 -0.41 9.86
N GLN A 263 -12.51 0.92 9.79
CA GLN A 263 -13.68 1.81 9.83
C GLN A 263 -14.59 1.63 8.61
N VAL A 264 -14.03 1.45 7.41
CA VAL A 264 -14.81 1.15 6.21
C VAL A 264 -15.52 -0.21 6.33
N VAL A 265 -14.86 -1.22 6.91
CA VAL A 265 -15.48 -2.52 7.22
C VAL A 265 -16.64 -2.36 8.21
N VAL A 266 -16.47 -1.59 9.27
CA VAL A 266 -17.54 -1.28 10.24
C VAL A 266 -18.73 -0.61 9.54
N LEU A 267 -18.48 0.37 8.70
CA LEU A 267 -19.52 1.06 7.93
C LEU A 267 -20.26 0.08 7.00
N ALA A 268 -19.55 -0.80 6.31
CA ALA A 268 -20.15 -1.81 5.45
C ALA A 268 -21.02 -2.81 6.23
N LEU A 269 -20.57 -3.25 7.41
CA LEU A 269 -21.34 -4.10 8.32
C LEU A 269 -22.61 -3.42 8.81
N GLN A 270 -22.54 -2.11 9.11
CA GLN A 270 -23.74 -1.32 9.50
C GLN A 270 -24.76 -1.28 8.36
N LYS A 271 -24.29 -1.05 7.12
CA LYS A 271 -25.14 -1.01 5.92
C LYS A 271 -25.71 -2.39 5.53
N ALA A 272 -24.98 -3.47 5.82
CA ALA A 272 -25.44 -4.85 5.58
C ALA A 272 -26.68 -5.23 6.43
N GLY A 273 -26.90 -4.56 7.55
CA GLY A 273 -28.06 -4.79 8.41
C GLY A 273 -27.96 -6.05 9.28
N ARG A 274 -29.13 -6.52 9.78
CA ARG A 274 -29.20 -7.66 10.69
C ARG A 274 -29.05 -9.00 10.00
N ASP A 275 -29.50 -9.12 8.75
CA ASP A 275 -29.43 -10.38 7.99
C ASP A 275 -28.07 -10.44 7.26
N LEU A 276 -27.03 -10.61 8.07
CA LEU A 276 -25.65 -10.55 7.60
C LEU A 276 -25.27 -11.82 6.81
N THR A 277 -24.98 -11.63 5.54
CA THR A 277 -24.40 -12.60 4.60
C THR A 277 -23.20 -11.98 3.90
N ALA A 278 -22.38 -12.77 3.20
CA ALA A 278 -21.32 -12.22 2.37
C ALA A 278 -21.88 -11.24 1.33
N ASP A 279 -23.00 -11.57 0.70
CA ASP A 279 -23.62 -10.71 -0.31
C ASP A 279 -24.17 -9.40 0.28
N SER A 280 -24.82 -9.43 1.46
CA SER A 280 -25.30 -8.20 2.10
C SER A 280 -24.14 -7.31 2.56
N PHE A 281 -23.04 -7.90 3.01
CA PHE A 281 -21.82 -7.16 3.36
C PHE A 281 -21.18 -6.50 2.12
N ILE A 282 -21.07 -7.25 1.01
CA ILE A 282 -20.56 -6.74 -0.27
C ILE A 282 -21.45 -5.61 -0.79
N ALA A 283 -22.77 -5.79 -0.78
CA ALA A 283 -23.70 -4.72 -1.15
C ALA A 283 -23.53 -3.48 -0.23
N GLY A 284 -23.26 -3.70 1.04
CA GLY A 284 -22.89 -2.63 1.99
C GLY A 284 -21.63 -1.87 1.56
N LEU A 285 -20.56 -2.58 1.17
CA LEU A 285 -19.33 -1.96 0.64
C LEU A 285 -19.60 -1.20 -0.66
N GLU A 286 -20.28 -1.79 -1.63
CA GLU A 286 -20.59 -1.19 -2.93
C GLU A 286 -21.45 0.09 -2.83
N SER A 287 -22.20 0.20 -1.72
CA SER A 287 -23.04 1.38 -1.43
C SER A 287 -22.26 2.57 -0.84
N ILE A 288 -20.99 2.39 -0.46
CA ILE A 288 -20.16 3.45 0.12
C ILE A 288 -19.72 4.39 -1.00
N LYS A 289 -20.07 5.68 -0.84
CA LYS A 289 -19.71 6.77 -1.75
C LYS A 289 -19.06 7.89 -0.96
N ASP A 290 -18.09 8.52 -1.58
CA ASP A 290 -17.43 9.75 -1.11
C ASP A 290 -16.96 9.65 0.36
N TYR A 291 -16.43 8.48 0.72
CA TYR A 291 -15.88 8.26 2.04
C TYR A 291 -14.54 8.98 2.18
N ASN A 292 -14.43 9.78 3.23
CA ASN A 292 -13.20 10.46 3.62
C ASN A 292 -12.79 9.93 4.99
N ASP A 293 -11.56 9.47 5.11
CA ASP A 293 -11.00 9.06 6.39
C ASP A 293 -10.50 10.28 7.20
N ILE A 294 -10.10 10.03 8.44
CA ILE A 294 -9.58 11.10 9.31
C ILE A 294 -8.19 11.58 8.89
N PHE A 295 -7.47 10.81 8.10
CA PHE A 295 -6.08 11.06 7.73
C PHE A 295 -5.94 11.97 6.50
N GLY A 296 -7.05 12.18 5.75
CA GLY A 296 -7.05 12.99 4.54
C GLY A 296 -6.55 12.24 3.31
N SER A 297 -6.71 10.92 3.30
CA SER A 297 -6.50 10.10 2.10
C SER A 297 -7.44 10.51 0.97
N PRO A 298 -7.12 10.20 -0.30
CA PRO A 298 -8.03 10.46 -1.40
C PRO A 298 -9.40 9.84 -1.18
N THR A 299 -10.45 10.57 -1.52
CA THR A 299 -11.85 10.15 -1.36
C THR A 299 -12.12 8.79 -1.98
N MET A 300 -12.75 7.90 -1.23
CA MET A 300 -13.03 6.53 -1.66
C MET A 300 -14.49 6.32 -2.00
N SER A 301 -14.72 5.62 -3.11
CA SER A 301 -16.06 5.18 -3.53
C SER A 301 -15.99 3.81 -4.16
N PHE A 302 -16.95 2.95 -3.82
CA PHE A 302 -17.09 1.61 -4.37
C PHE A 302 -18.40 1.44 -5.12
N SER A 303 -18.48 0.45 -6.01
CA SER A 303 -19.72 0.08 -6.72
C SER A 303 -19.61 -1.36 -7.21
N ALA A 304 -20.69 -1.94 -7.70
CA ALA A 304 -20.70 -3.28 -8.30
C ALA A 304 -19.74 -3.46 -9.49
N THR A 305 -19.26 -2.36 -10.07
CA THR A 305 -18.29 -2.37 -11.18
C THR A 305 -16.93 -1.77 -10.82
N LYS A 306 -16.77 -1.24 -9.59
CA LYS A 306 -15.53 -0.63 -9.11
C LYS A 306 -15.27 -1.09 -7.66
N HIS A 307 -14.34 -2.00 -7.48
CA HIS A 307 -13.91 -2.53 -6.19
C HIS A 307 -12.58 -1.97 -5.71
N GLN A 308 -12.09 -0.92 -6.33
CA GLN A 308 -10.96 -0.11 -5.88
C GLN A 308 -11.48 1.21 -5.31
N GLY A 309 -11.10 1.55 -4.08
CA GLY A 309 -11.61 2.73 -3.38
C GLY A 309 -11.27 4.03 -4.09
N SER A 310 -10.00 4.23 -4.42
CA SER A 310 -9.48 5.39 -5.16
C SER A 310 -8.38 4.96 -6.14
N ASN A 311 -8.05 5.80 -7.11
CA ASN A 311 -6.90 5.65 -8.00
C ASN A 311 -5.95 6.86 -7.92
N GLU A 312 -6.10 7.68 -6.90
CA GLU A 312 -5.29 8.87 -6.66
C GLU A 312 -4.23 8.61 -5.60
N ALA A 313 -3.09 9.26 -5.74
CA ALA A 313 -1.97 9.19 -4.80
C ALA A 313 -1.29 10.56 -4.64
N PHE A 314 -0.64 10.77 -3.52
CA PHE A 314 0.17 11.94 -3.22
C PHE A 314 1.63 11.68 -3.57
N LEU A 315 2.34 12.74 -3.95
CA LEU A 315 3.79 12.72 -4.01
C LEU A 315 4.36 13.14 -2.66
N THR A 316 5.30 12.36 -2.14
CA THR A 316 6.06 12.69 -0.94
C THR A 316 7.55 12.62 -1.20
N GLN A 317 8.34 13.30 -0.37
CA GLN A 317 9.81 13.33 -0.45
C GLN A 317 10.41 13.23 0.95
N VAL A 318 11.53 12.54 1.08
CA VAL A 318 12.33 12.59 2.31
C VAL A 318 13.03 13.95 2.42
N LYS A 319 12.75 14.67 3.50
CA LYS A 319 13.41 15.94 3.86
C LYS A 319 13.72 15.95 5.35
N ASP A 320 14.96 16.21 5.69
CA ASP A 320 15.43 16.26 7.09
C ASP A 320 15.05 14.99 7.88
N GLY A 321 15.17 13.82 7.24
CA GLY A 321 14.85 12.52 7.83
C GLY A 321 13.36 12.24 8.04
N LYS A 322 12.48 12.97 7.36
CA LYS A 322 11.01 12.78 7.43
C LYS A 322 10.39 12.73 6.04
N TRP A 323 9.30 11.98 5.91
CA TRP A 323 8.46 12.07 4.73
C TRP A 323 7.62 13.34 4.76
N VAL A 324 7.74 14.16 3.72
CA VAL A 324 7.00 15.41 3.55
C VAL A 324 6.24 15.39 2.24
N GLN A 325 4.96 15.76 2.28
CA GLN A 325 4.16 15.89 1.05
C GLN A 325 4.72 16.99 0.15
N VAL A 326 4.80 16.72 -1.15
CA VAL A 326 5.22 17.67 -2.17
C VAL A 326 3.99 18.24 -2.86
N GLY A 327 3.71 19.51 -2.62
CA GLY A 327 2.45 20.12 -3.05
C GLY A 327 1.28 19.73 -2.14
N THR A 328 0.06 20.00 -2.59
CA THR A 328 -1.19 19.71 -1.86
C THR A 328 -2.13 18.82 -2.67
N GLU A 329 -1.76 18.48 -3.89
CA GLU A 329 -2.61 17.80 -4.86
C GLU A 329 -2.40 16.30 -4.79
N SER A 330 -3.44 15.54 -5.12
CA SER A 330 -3.35 14.13 -5.47
C SER A 330 -3.19 13.98 -6.99
N TYR A 331 -2.57 12.91 -7.42
CA TYR A 331 -2.24 12.63 -8.81
C TYR A 331 -2.86 11.31 -9.26
N SER A 332 -3.30 11.28 -10.52
CA SER A 332 -3.70 10.07 -11.25
C SER A 332 -3.09 10.11 -12.67
N TYR A 333 -3.11 8.97 -13.37
CA TYR A 333 -2.59 8.89 -14.75
C TYR A 333 -3.68 9.11 -15.82
#